data_8b3812f76b4967bb51573e4e7515227d
#
_entry.id   8b3812f76b4967bb51573e4e7515227d
#
_cell.length_a   1.000
_cell.length_b   1.000
_cell.length_c   1.000
_cell.angle_alpha   90.00
_cell.angle_beta   90.00
_cell.angle_gamma   90.00
#
_symmetry.space_group_name_H-M   'P 1'
#
loop_
_entity.id
_entity.type
_entity.pdbx_description
1 polymer ?
#
loop_
_entity_poly.entity_id
_entity_poly.type
_entity_poly.pdbx_seq_one_letter_code
_entity_poly.pdbx_strand_id
1 'polypeptide(L)'
;GTVEAFLSLGGESPDLIHIATHGFYCEPTGSESKSDAYRLSMNMSGLIMAGGEKLTAADIAAMDLSGTTIVSLSACETGLGHATPEGIYGLQRAFRKAGVRYLLVNVGEASDVASSLFMAEFYKAVVRNGCDIHDAFRKARQTVRQRYPDPYYWAGFLLLD
;
A
#
# COMPACT_ATOMS: atom_id res chain seq x y z
N GLY A 1 -1.78 -10.23 -10.63
CA GLY A 1 -1.90 -9.22 -11.69
C GLY A 1 -0.57 -8.97 -12.36
N THR A 2 -0.58 -8.65 -13.64
CA THR A 2 0.59 -8.22 -14.41
C THR A 2 0.78 -6.71 -14.30
N VAL A 3 1.96 -6.21 -14.64
CA VAL A 3 2.22 -4.76 -14.76
C VAL A 3 1.28 -4.12 -15.78
N GLU A 4 1.11 -4.75 -16.96
CA GLU A 4 0.23 -4.26 -18.01
C GLU A 4 -1.22 -4.11 -17.53
N ALA A 5 -1.77 -5.14 -16.85
CA ALA A 5 -3.13 -5.10 -16.32
C ALA A 5 -3.30 -4.03 -15.24
N PHE A 6 -2.25 -3.75 -14.45
CA PHE A 6 -2.31 -2.68 -13.46
C PHE A 6 -2.27 -1.29 -14.13
N LEU A 7 -1.37 -1.10 -15.09
CA LEU A 7 -1.25 0.17 -15.82
C LEU A 7 -2.49 0.50 -16.64
N SER A 8 -3.24 -0.52 -17.10
CA SER A 8 -4.52 -0.32 -17.82
C SER A 8 -5.63 0.27 -16.94
N LEU A 9 -5.47 0.32 -15.61
CA LEU A 9 -6.41 0.98 -14.70
C LEU A 9 -6.34 2.51 -14.78
N GLY A 10 -5.31 3.07 -15.42
CA GLY A 10 -5.18 4.52 -15.58
C GLY A 10 -6.31 5.10 -16.44
N GLY A 11 -7.00 6.12 -15.91
CA GLY A 11 -8.15 6.77 -16.60
C GLY A 11 -9.52 6.11 -16.38
N GLU A 12 -9.57 4.82 -16.06
CA GLU A 12 -10.78 4.09 -15.66
C GLU A 12 -10.63 3.51 -14.24
N SER A 13 -10.06 4.30 -13.35
CA SER A 13 -9.65 3.86 -12.03
C SER A 13 -10.86 3.39 -11.19
N PRO A 14 -10.83 2.17 -10.64
CA PRO A 14 -11.89 1.66 -9.78
C PRO A 14 -11.87 2.40 -8.42
N ASP A 15 -13.01 2.48 -7.75
CA ASP A 15 -13.12 3.12 -6.42
C ASP A 15 -12.17 2.54 -5.39
N LEU A 16 -11.88 1.23 -5.48
CA LEU A 16 -11.06 0.50 -4.55
C LEU A 16 -10.10 -0.43 -5.28
N ILE A 17 -8.81 -0.36 -4.92
CA ILE A 17 -7.78 -1.29 -5.39
C ILE A 17 -7.20 -2.03 -4.20
N HIS A 18 -7.17 -3.36 -4.26
CA HIS A 18 -6.47 -4.20 -3.26
C HIS A 18 -5.29 -4.91 -3.93
N ILE A 19 -4.11 -4.69 -3.40
CA ILE A 19 -2.87 -5.28 -3.89
C ILE A 19 -2.27 -6.14 -2.78
N ALA A 20 -2.25 -7.46 -2.99
CA ALA A 20 -1.57 -8.42 -2.13
C ALA A 20 -0.36 -8.97 -2.90
N THR A 21 0.81 -8.43 -2.62
CA THR A 21 2.07 -8.80 -3.29
C THR A 21 3.27 -8.40 -2.45
N HIS A 22 4.47 -8.62 -2.97
CA HIS A 22 5.71 -8.17 -2.35
C HIS A 22 6.06 -6.77 -2.87
N GLY A 23 6.53 -5.93 -1.96
CA GLY A 23 7.21 -4.69 -2.33
C GLY A 23 8.71 -4.92 -2.54
N PHE A 24 9.38 -3.98 -3.17
CA PHE A 24 10.83 -3.92 -3.23
C PHE A 24 11.32 -2.50 -2.95
N TYR A 25 12.50 -2.42 -2.37
CA TYR A 25 13.27 -1.20 -2.22
C TYR A 25 14.76 -1.53 -2.39
N CYS A 26 15.44 -0.76 -3.23
CA CYS A 26 16.88 -0.85 -3.41
C CYS A 26 17.51 0.44 -2.90
N GLU A 27 18.48 0.35 -2.00
CA GLU A 27 19.20 1.53 -1.53
C GLU A 27 20.06 2.14 -2.64
N PRO A 28 20.06 3.48 -2.80
CA PRO A 28 20.96 4.16 -3.73
C PRO A 28 22.43 3.92 -3.33
N THR A 29 23.24 3.44 -4.24
CA THR A 29 24.69 3.25 -4.03
C THR A 29 25.44 4.49 -4.51
N GLY A 30 25.48 5.58 -3.71
CA GLY A 30 26.28 6.77 -4.07
C GLY A 30 25.90 8.03 -3.30
N SER A 31 26.81 9.01 -3.26
CA SER A 31 26.57 10.34 -2.68
C SER A 31 25.93 11.24 -3.75
N GLU A 32 24.63 11.14 -3.94
CA GLU A 32 23.93 11.91 -4.96
C GLU A 32 23.24 13.16 -4.38
N SER A 33 22.92 14.12 -5.24
CA SER A 33 22.21 15.32 -4.82
C SER A 33 20.80 14.99 -4.32
N LYS A 34 20.20 15.82 -3.44
CA LYS A 34 18.84 15.58 -2.93
C LYS A 34 17.77 15.45 -4.00
N SER A 35 17.95 16.10 -5.17
CA SER A 35 17.03 16.00 -6.30
C SER A 35 17.15 14.66 -7.03
N ASP A 36 18.37 14.14 -7.13
CA ASP A 36 18.63 12.86 -7.76
C ASP A 36 18.21 11.70 -6.83
N ALA A 37 18.42 11.84 -5.52
CA ALA A 37 17.94 10.90 -4.51
C ALA A 37 16.41 10.71 -4.56
N TYR A 38 15.64 11.78 -4.82
CA TYR A 38 14.19 11.67 -4.99
C TYR A 38 13.79 10.87 -6.23
N ARG A 39 14.41 11.18 -7.39
CA ARG A 39 14.14 10.47 -8.66
C ARG A 39 14.57 9.00 -8.56
N LEU A 40 15.71 8.74 -7.90
CA LEU A 40 16.18 7.40 -7.65
C LEU A 40 15.23 6.62 -6.74
N SER A 41 14.77 7.21 -5.63
CA SER A 41 13.86 6.52 -4.70
C SER A 41 12.57 6.05 -5.37
N MET A 42 12.05 6.82 -6.33
CA MET A 42 10.84 6.46 -7.08
C MET A 42 11.06 5.29 -8.06
N ASN A 43 12.26 5.12 -8.61
CA ASN A 43 12.59 3.99 -9.47
C ASN A 43 13.12 2.77 -8.71
N MET A 44 13.57 2.98 -7.46
CA MET A 44 14.17 1.93 -6.62
C MET A 44 13.18 1.33 -5.63
N SER A 45 11.94 1.79 -5.61
CA SER A 45 10.84 1.24 -4.82
C SER A 45 9.65 0.89 -5.71
N GLY A 46 8.88 -0.11 -5.31
CA GLY A 46 7.72 -0.53 -6.08
C GLY A 46 7.15 -1.86 -5.61
N LEU A 47 6.40 -2.49 -6.49
CA LEU A 47 5.70 -3.74 -6.26
C LEU A 47 6.20 -4.82 -7.22
N ILE A 48 6.27 -6.06 -6.74
CA ILE A 48 6.57 -7.22 -7.58
C ILE A 48 5.24 -7.76 -8.10
N MET A 49 5.08 -7.77 -9.41
CA MET A 49 3.89 -8.26 -10.08
C MET A 49 4.07 -9.71 -10.54
N ALA A 50 3.03 -10.30 -11.14
CA ALA A 50 3.10 -11.66 -11.65
C ALA A 50 4.28 -11.82 -12.64
N GLY A 51 4.94 -12.99 -12.59
CA GLY A 51 6.13 -13.24 -13.41
C GLY A 51 7.42 -12.59 -12.88
N GLY A 52 7.37 -11.92 -11.70
CA GLY A 52 8.52 -11.22 -11.12
C GLY A 52 8.78 -9.84 -11.74
N GLU A 53 7.85 -9.34 -12.54
CA GLU A 53 7.94 -7.99 -13.13
C GLU A 53 7.87 -6.92 -12.04
N LYS A 54 8.63 -5.85 -12.23
CA LYS A 54 8.67 -4.72 -11.30
C LYS A 54 7.76 -3.59 -11.77
N LEU A 55 6.78 -3.22 -10.94
CA LEU A 55 6.00 -1.99 -11.06
C LEU A 55 6.61 -0.95 -10.14
N THR A 56 7.31 0.04 -10.69
CA THR A 56 8.01 1.04 -9.88
C THR A 56 7.06 2.10 -9.33
N ALA A 57 7.46 2.78 -8.26
CA ALA A 57 6.73 3.93 -7.76
C ALA A 57 6.65 5.06 -8.81
N ALA A 58 7.63 5.17 -9.72
CA ALA A 58 7.59 6.12 -10.82
C ALA A 58 6.50 5.79 -11.84
N ASP A 59 6.31 4.51 -12.18
CA ASP A 59 5.23 4.06 -13.06
C ASP A 59 3.86 4.36 -12.46
N ILE A 60 3.67 4.05 -11.18
CA ILE A 60 2.44 4.35 -10.44
C ILE A 60 2.16 5.86 -10.42
N ALA A 61 3.19 6.68 -10.16
CA ALA A 61 3.07 8.14 -10.10
C ALA A 61 2.76 8.80 -11.45
N ALA A 62 2.92 8.08 -12.56
CA ALA A 62 2.58 8.52 -13.91
C ALA A 62 1.13 8.17 -14.32
N MET A 63 0.43 7.34 -13.52
CA MET A 63 -0.96 6.95 -13.77
C MET A 63 -1.94 8.06 -13.37
N ASP A 64 -3.13 8.02 -13.94
CA ASP A 64 -4.30 8.74 -13.43
C ASP A 64 -5.20 7.76 -12.66
N LEU A 65 -5.16 7.82 -11.33
CA LEU A 65 -5.99 7.06 -10.41
C LEU A 65 -6.89 8.00 -9.58
N SER A 66 -7.24 9.16 -10.13
CA SER A 66 -8.04 10.19 -9.44
C SER A 66 -9.46 9.71 -9.08
N GLY A 67 -9.97 8.69 -9.76
CA GLY A 67 -11.23 8.02 -9.42
C GLY A 67 -11.10 7.01 -8.26
N THR A 68 -9.87 6.63 -7.88
CA THR A 68 -9.66 5.64 -6.82
C THR A 68 -9.73 6.29 -5.43
N THR A 69 -10.72 5.89 -4.66
CA THR A 69 -10.86 6.37 -3.27
C THR A 69 -9.81 5.77 -2.36
N ILE A 70 -9.55 4.46 -2.46
CA ILE A 70 -8.61 3.77 -1.57
C ILE A 70 -7.80 2.70 -2.29
N VAL A 71 -6.50 2.68 -1.99
CA VAL A 71 -5.61 1.56 -2.31
C VAL A 71 -5.22 0.86 -1.02
N SER A 72 -5.45 -0.45 -0.94
CA SER A 72 -4.98 -1.28 0.17
C SER A 72 -3.77 -2.10 -0.27
N LEU A 73 -2.65 -1.88 0.39
CA LEU A 73 -1.41 -2.63 0.18
C LEU A 73 -1.24 -3.66 1.29
N SER A 74 -1.47 -4.92 1.00
CA SER A 74 -1.08 -6.05 1.84
C SER A 74 0.28 -6.56 1.36
N ALA A 75 1.30 -5.74 1.51
CA ALA A 75 2.67 -6.09 1.17
C ALA A 75 3.40 -6.45 2.48
N CYS A 76 3.66 -7.75 2.69
CA CYS A 76 4.53 -8.18 3.79
C CYS A 76 5.95 -7.70 3.56
N GLU A 77 6.61 -7.23 4.62
CA GLU A 77 8.00 -6.77 4.64
C GLU A 77 9.03 -7.81 4.18
N THR A 78 8.66 -9.07 4.08
CA THR A 78 9.61 -10.17 3.80
C THR A 78 10.29 -10.09 2.42
N GLY A 79 9.79 -9.25 1.51
CA GLY A 79 10.47 -8.94 0.24
C GLY A 79 11.23 -7.60 0.23
N LEU A 80 11.05 -6.76 1.25
CA LEU A 80 11.65 -5.42 1.30
C LEU A 80 13.02 -5.38 2.00
N GLY A 81 13.54 -6.54 2.51
CA GLY A 81 14.79 -6.56 3.26
C GLY A 81 14.96 -5.28 4.09
N HIS A 82 14.33 -5.17 5.21
CA HIS A 82 14.11 -3.96 6.01
C HIS A 82 13.21 -2.93 5.30
N ALA A 83 11.94 -2.83 5.72
CA ALA A 83 11.09 -1.71 5.34
C ALA A 83 11.74 -0.42 5.83
N THR A 84 12.40 0.25 4.93
CA THR A 84 12.88 1.58 5.25
C THR A 84 11.71 2.54 5.13
N PRO A 85 11.66 3.58 5.98
CA PRO A 85 10.64 4.62 5.84
C PRO A 85 10.54 5.15 4.40
N GLU A 86 11.68 5.21 3.70
CA GLU A 86 11.78 5.70 2.33
C GLU A 86 11.03 4.83 1.30
N GLY A 87 11.01 3.49 1.46
CA GLY A 87 10.29 2.59 0.57
C GLY A 87 8.77 2.77 0.67
N ILE A 88 8.24 2.86 1.90
CA ILE A 88 6.81 3.15 2.15
C ILE A 88 6.47 4.56 1.66
N TYR A 89 7.29 5.54 1.96
CA TYR A 89 7.09 6.92 1.49
C TYR A 89 7.15 7.04 -0.03
N GLY A 90 7.96 6.24 -0.70
CA GLY A 90 8.02 6.19 -2.18
C GLY A 90 6.66 5.79 -2.76
N LEU A 91 6.10 4.66 -2.32
CA LEU A 91 4.79 4.18 -2.76
C LEU A 91 3.65 5.12 -2.34
N GLN A 92 3.66 5.64 -1.11
CA GLN A 92 2.67 6.63 -0.66
C GLN A 92 2.64 7.85 -1.57
N ARG A 93 3.79 8.44 -1.86
CA ARG A 93 3.91 9.60 -2.75
C ARG A 93 3.47 9.26 -4.18
N ALA A 94 3.79 8.06 -4.66
CA ALA A 94 3.39 7.61 -5.98
C ALA A 94 1.87 7.55 -6.13
N PHE A 95 1.19 6.87 -5.20
CA PHE A 95 -0.27 6.78 -5.21
C PHE A 95 -0.95 8.13 -4.99
N ARG A 96 -0.39 8.99 -4.11
CA ARG A 96 -0.89 10.37 -3.94
C ARG A 96 -0.75 11.18 -5.21
N LYS A 97 0.39 11.10 -5.89
CA LYS A 97 0.61 11.80 -7.16
C LYS A 97 -0.31 11.27 -8.27
N ALA A 98 -0.62 9.98 -8.25
CA ALA A 98 -1.59 9.38 -9.16
C ALA A 98 -3.04 9.79 -8.86
N GLY A 99 -3.31 10.48 -7.74
CA GLY A 99 -4.64 10.99 -7.38
C GLY A 99 -5.42 10.15 -6.37
N VAL A 100 -4.84 9.08 -5.84
CA VAL A 100 -5.47 8.23 -4.82
C VAL A 100 -5.67 9.01 -3.53
N ARG A 101 -6.88 8.93 -2.95
CA ARG A 101 -7.23 9.68 -1.74
C ARG A 101 -6.72 9.03 -0.46
N TYR A 102 -6.88 7.71 -0.31
CA TYR A 102 -6.46 6.98 0.89
C TYR A 102 -5.54 5.81 0.53
N LEU A 103 -4.51 5.59 1.35
CA LEU A 103 -3.64 4.42 1.25
C LEU A 103 -3.68 3.65 2.57
N LEU A 104 -4.16 2.42 2.54
CA LEU A 104 -4.15 1.50 3.67
C LEU A 104 -2.95 0.56 3.53
N VAL A 105 -2.05 0.59 4.50
CA VAL A 105 -0.84 -0.24 4.51
C VAL A 105 -0.70 -0.98 5.84
N ASN A 106 0.06 -2.07 5.81
CA ASN A 106 0.60 -2.68 7.01
C ASN A 106 2.12 -2.59 6.99
N VAL A 107 2.72 -2.00 8.02
CA VAL A 107 4.16 -1.73 8.12
C VAL A 107 4.92 -2.74 8.98
N GLY A 108 4.32 -3.84 9.36
CA GLY A 108 4.94 -4.86 10.19
C GLY A 108 4.81 -6.26 9.60
N GLU A 109 5.52 -7.22 10.22
CA GLU A 109 5.25 -8.65 10.01
C GLU A 109 3.81 -8.94 10.46
N ALA A 110 2.86 -8.80 9.53
CA ALA A 110 1.47 -9.06 9.85
C ALA A 110 1.21 -10.56 9.87
N SER A 111 0.64 -11.03 10.95
CA SER A 111 0.00 -12.34 10.96
C SER A 111 -1.08 -12.40 9.88
N ASP A 112 -1.03 -13.38 8.98
CA ASP A 112 -2.03 -13.56 7.91
C ASP A 112 -3.46 -13.62 8.46
N VAL A 113 -3.62 -14.23 9.65
CA VAL A 113 -4.92 -14.34 10.31
C VAL A 113 -5.43 -12.97 10.78
N ALA A 114 -4.56 -12.14 11.36
CA ALA A 114 -4.93 -10.80 11.79
C ALA A 114 -5.21 -9.88 10.61
N SER A 115 -4.41 -9.98 9.55
CA SER A 115 -4.60 -9.23 8.30
C SER A 115 -5.90 -9.61 7.61
N SER A 116 -6.20 -10.89 7.51
CA SER A 116 -7.46 -11.37 6.93
C SER A 116 -8.67 -10.86 7.73
N LEU A 117 -8.61 -10.92 9.07
CA LEU A 117 -9.67 -10.39 9.93
C LEU A 117 -9.84 -8.88 9.75
N PHE A 118 -8.73 -8.13 9.75
CA PHE A 118 -8.76 -6.69 9.55
C PHE A 118 -9.41 -6.33 8.21
N MET A 119 -8.94 -6.91 7.11
CA MET A 119 -9.44 -6.61 5.77
C MET A 119 -10.91 -7.02 5.61
N ALA A 120 -11.33 -8.17 6.17
CA ALA A 120 -12.71 -8.59 6.13
C ALA A 120 -13.65 -7.59 6.84
N GLU A 121 -13.29 -7.14 8.06
CA GLU A 121 -14.09 -6.17 8.80
C GLU A 121 -14.04 -4.77 8.16
N PHE A 122 -12.89 -4.36 7.63
CA PHE A 122 -12.75 -3.10 6.93
C PHE A 122 -13.64 -3.05 5.69
N TYR A 123 -13.55 -4.03 4.79
CA TYR A 123 -14.37 -4.06 3.58
C TYR A 123 -15.86 -4.25 3.86
N LYS A 124 -16.21 -5.02 4.86
CA LYS A 124 -17.60 -5.13 5.31
C LYS A 124 -18.14 -3.76 5.75
N ALA A 125 -17.36 -2.99 6.50
CA ALA A 125 -17.77 -1.67 6.95
C ALA A 125 -17.89 -0.67 5.78
N VAL A 126 -16.90 -0.64 4.87
CA VAL A 126 -16.90 0.29 3.73
C VAL A 126 -17.93 -0.11 2.68
N VAL A 127 -17.82 -1.34 2.16
CA VAL A 127 -18.57 -1.75 0.95
C VAL A 127 -20.02 -2.10 1.26
N ARG A 128 -20.27 -2.81 2.39
CA ARG A 128 -21.63 -3.25 2.72
C ARG A 128 -22.41 -2.24 3.55
N ASN A 129 -21.73 -1.54 4.46
CA ASN A 129 -22.40 -0.66 5.41
C ASN A 129 -22.26 0.82 5.08
N GLY A 130 -21.51 1.18 4.02
CA GLY A 130 -21.30 2.57 3.61
C GLY A 130 -20.63 3.45 4.68
N CYS A 131 -19.82 2.83 5.56
CA CYS A 131 -19.11 3.58 6.59
C CYS A 131 -18.05 4.49 5.96
N ASP A 132 -17.82 5.63 6.61
CA ASP A 132 -16.62 6.44 6.34
C ASP A 132 -15.33 5.61 6.49
N ILE A 133 -14.32 5.93 5.68
CA ILE A 133 -13.06 5.16 5.61
C ILE A 133 -12.34 5.15 6.96
N HIS A 134 -12.28 6.30 7.66
CA HIS A 134 -11.63 6.38 8.97
C HIS A 134 -12.40 5.60 10.04
N ASP A 135 -13.74 5.63 9.99
CA ASP A 135 -14.60 4.86 10.90
C ASP A 135 -14.45 3.35 10.65
N ALA A 136 -14.43 2.95 9.38
CA ALA A 136 -14.20 1.56 9.00
C ALA A 136 -12.83 1.06 9.46
N PHE A 137 -11.79 1.87 9.27
CA PHE A 137 -10.44 1.58 9.74
C PHE A 137 -10.39 1.40 11.27
N ARG A 138 -10.97 2.35 12.02
CA ARG A 138 -11.01 2.27 13.49
C ARG A 138 -11.74 1.02 13.98
N LYS A 139 -12.90 0.69 13.39
CA LYS A 139 -13.69 -0.50 13.73
C LYS A 139 -12.90 -1.79 13.45
N ALA A 140 -12.31 -1.91 12.26
CA ALA A 140 -11.52 -3.07 11.89
C ALA A 140 -10.35 -3.28 12.85
N ARG A 141 -9.58 -2.21 13.15
CA ARG A 141 -8.45 -2.26 14.08
C ARG A 141 -8.90 -2.62 15.50
N GLN A 142 -10.04 -2.11 15.95
CA GLN A 142 -10.60 -2.45 17.25
C GLN A 142 -11.01 -3.94 17.32
N THR A 143 -11.61 -4.48 16.28
CA THR A 143 -11.98 -5.90 16.21
C THR A 143 -10.75 -6.80 16.30
N VAL A 144 -9.68 -6.47 15.55
CA VAL A 144 -8.42 -7.22 15.65
C VAL A 144 -7.84 -7.14 17.06
N ARG A 145 -7.77 -5.92 17.64
CA ARG A 145 -7.27 -5.70 19.01
C ARG A 145 -8.04 -6.49 20.08
N GLN A 146 -9.37 -6.57 19.93
CA GLN A 146 -10.19 -7.37 20.87
C GLN A 146 -9.92 -8.87 20.75
N ARG A 147 -9.67 -9.35 19.55
CA ARG A 147 -9.38 -10.77 19.28
C ARG A 147 -7.94 -11.15 19.62
N TYR A 148 -7.01 -10.23 19.36
CA TYR A 148 -5.57 -10.36 19.55
C TYR A 148 -5.04 -9.11 20.27
N PRO A 149 -5.00 -9.11 21.62
CA PRO A 149 -4.65 -7.91 22.40
C PRO A 149 -3.22 -7.42 22.22
N ASP A 150 -2.29 -8.31 21.83
CA ASP A 150 -0.91 -7.93 21.59
C ASP A 150 -0.82 -6.92 20.42
N PRO A 151 -0.14 -5.77 20.60
CA PRO A 151 0.08 -4.76 19.58
C PRO A 151 0.69 -5.28 18.27
N TYR A 152 1.45 -6.35 18.30
CA TYR A 152 2.00 -7.03 17.14
C TYR A 152 0.93 -7.29 16.07
N TYR A 153 -0.31 -7.64 16.45
CA TYR A 153 -1.37 -8.01 15.52
C TYR A 153 -2.14 -6.84 14.91
N TRP A 154 -2.12 -5.65 15.50
CA TRP A 154 -2.99 -4.55 15.08
C TRP A 154 -2.32 -3.18 14.92
N ALA A 155 -1.14 -2.96 15.53
CA ALA A 155 -0.51 -1.65 15.52
C ALA A 155 0.13 -1.29 14.17
N GLY A 156 0.49 -2.29 13.36
CA GLY A 156 1.12 -2.09 12.05
C GLY A 156 0.18 -1.57 10.95
N PHE A 157 -1.15 -1.62 11.15
CA PHE A 157 -2.09 -1.07 10.17
C PHE A 157 -2.11 0.45 10.23
N LEU A 158 -1.85 1.10 9.10
CA LEU A 158 -1.85 2.55 8.93
C LEU A 158 -2.81 2.93 7.80
N LEU A 159 -3.56 4.01 8.02
CA LEU A 159 -4.34 4.68 7.00
C LEU A 159 -3.69 6.06 6.76
N LEU A 160 -3.29 6.29 5.53
CA LEU A 160 -2.59 7.49 5.08
C LEU A 160 -3.51 8.26 4.11
N ASP A 161 -3.70 9.55 4.32
CA ASP A 161 -4.50 10.49 3.54
C ASP A 161 -3.69 11.68 3.01
#